data_96111cee8d05f6ed1f72ab5d59e61f29
#
_entry.id   96111cee8d05f6ed1f72ab5d59e61f29
#
_cell.length_a   1.000
_cell.length_b   1.000
_cell.length_c   1.000
_cell.angle_alpha   90.00
_cell.angle_beta   90.00
_cell.angle_gamma   90.00
#
_symmetry.space_group_name_H-M   'P 1'
#
loop_
_entity.id
_entity.type
_entity.pdbx_description
1 polymer ?
#
loop_
_entity_poly.entity_id
_entity_poly.type
_entity_poly.pdbx_seq_one_letter_code
_entity_poly.pdbx_strand_id
1 'polypeptide(L)'
;MEEEYISLDDENRKIYYYEKRQKYNKLKINIEENNIEKASLFIFLNKTCFNGLYRVNKKGEFNVPMGAYKNPKICDEENLKNVSMALKNVKIIYADYRESESFIDEKTFVYIDPPYRPLNTSSSFTSYTENDFSNSDPKNNNIDDNFFDELYKNYNINRVKATRMLNSNASLRGAINELLITNYK
;
A
#
# COMPACT_ATOMS: atom_id res chain seq x y z
N MET A 1 8.51 -22.04 -3.38
CA MET A 1 8.85 -20.75 -4.03
C MET A 1 10.13 -20.11 -3.48
N GLU A 2 10.32 -20.00 -2.15
CA GLU A 2 11.55 -19.36 -1.61
C GLU A 2 12.81 -20.15 -1.94
N GLU A 3 12.89 -21.41 -1.54
CA GLU A 3 14.04 -22.28 -1.82
C GLU A 3 14.35 -22.36 -3.33
N GLU A 4 13.30 -22.53 -4.14
CA GLU A 4 13.42 -22.58 -5.59
C GLU A 4 13.97 -21.26 -6.16
N TYR A 5 13.45 -20.10 -5.73
CA TYR A 5 13.90 -18.80 -6.18
C TYR A 5 15.35 -18.51 -5.77
N ILE A 6 15.72 -18.86 -4.53
CA ILE A 6 17.06 -18.61 -3.99
C ILE A 6 18.11 -19.46 -4.69
N SER A 7 17.77 -20.68 -5.12
CA SER A 7 18.68 -21.58 -5.83
C SER A 7 18.99 -21.15 -7.28
N LEU A 8 18.21 -20.24 -7.85
CA LEU A 8 18.40 -19.75 -9.21
C LEU A 8 19.49 -18.66 -9.29
N ASP A 9 20.18 -18.59 -10.43
CA ASP A 9 21.01 -17.45 -10.81
C ASP A 9 20.16 -16.21 -11.14
N ASP A 10 20.78 -15.06 -11.33
CA ASP A 10 20.09 -13.78 -11.51
C ASP A 10 19.21 -13.74 -12.76
N GLU A 11 19.60 -14.41 -13.85
CA GLU A 11 18.82 -14.44 -15.08
C GLU A 11 17.57 -15.32 -14.90
N ASN A 12 17.72 -16.50 -14.32
CA ASN A 12 16.61 -17.41 -14.05
C ASN A 12 15.68 -16.87 -12.95
N ARG A 13 16.20 -16.15 -11.93
CA ARG A 13 15.38 -15.42 -10.96
C ARG A 13 14.47 -14.38 -11.62
N LYS A 14 14.99 -13.68 -12.62
CA LYS A 14 14.21 -12.71 -13.37
C LYS A 14 13.07 -13.37 -14.15
N ILE A 15 13.36 -14.47 -14.84
CA ILE A 15 12.34 -15.26 -15.57
C ILE A 15 11.27 -15.73 -14.58
N TYR A 16 11.68 -16.38 -13.50
CA TYR A 16 10.80 -16.89 -12.46
C TYR A 16 9.90 -15.82 -11.87
N TYR A 17 10.46 -14.63 -11.53
CA TYR A 17 9.70 -13.51 -11.02
C TYR A 17 8.58 -13.09 -11.97
N TYR A 18 8.87 -12.93 -13.26
CA TYR A 18 7.88 -12.48 -14.23
C TYR A 18 6.82 -13.55 -14.52
N GLU A 19 7.16 -14.83 -14.48
CA GLU A 19 6.19 -15.93 -14.54
C GLU A 19 5.22 -15.91 -13.35
N LYS A 20 5.75 -15.76 -12.11
CA LYS A 20 4.91 -15.64 -10.90
C LYS A 20 4.03 -14.40 -10.93
N ARG A 21 4.56 -13.26 -11.43
CA ARG A 21 3.77 -12.05 -11.63
C ARG A 21 2.63 -12.25 -12.63
N GLN A 22 2.91 -12.87 -13.73
CA GLN A 22 1.88 -13.18 -14.72
C GLN A 22 0.81 -14.14 -14.16
N LYS A 23 1.23 -15.14 -13.38
CA LYS A 23 0.31 -16.06 -12.71
C LYS A 23 -0.57 -15.33 -11.71
N TYR A 24 0.00 -14.46 -10.87
CA TYR A 24 -0.73 -13.61 -9.92
C TYR A 24 -1.82 -12.77 -10.62
N ASN A 25 -1.47 -12.15 -11.74
CA ASN A 25 -2.40 -11.30 -12.49
C ASN A 25 -3.54 -12.09 -13.16
N LYS A 26 -3.31 -13.36 -13.50
CA LYS A 26 -4.33 -14.23 -14.08
C LYS A 26 -5.32 -14.81 -13.05
N LEU A 27 -4.92 -14.94 -11.80
CA LEU A 27 -5.76 -15.49 -10.73
C LEU A 27 -6.85 -14.51 -10.33
N LYS A 28 -8.11 -14.93 -10.45
CA LYS A 28 -9.26 -14.16 -9.94
C LYS A 28 -9.52 -14.47 -8.48
N ILE A 29 -9.88 -13.46 -7.69
CA ILE A 29 -10.05 -13.55 -6.23
C ILE A 29 -11.32 -14.34 -5.81
N ASN A 30 -12.25 -14.63 -6.70
CA ASN A 30 -13.59 -15.10 -6.31
C ASN A 30 -13.74 -16.63 -6.21
N ILE A 31 -12.63 -17.38 -6.20
CA ILE A 31 -12.63 -18.84 -6.08
C ILE A 31 -11.81 -19.17 -4.84
N GLU A 32 -12.44 -19.75 -3.80
CA GLU A 32 -11.77 -20.08 -2.53
C GLU A 32 -10.46 -20.84 -2.70
N GLU A 33 -10.41 -21.77 -3.64
CA GLU A 33 -9.20 -22.55 -3.98
C GLU A 33 -8.02 -21.68 -4.42
N ASN A 34 -8.27 -20.51 -5.01
CA ASN A 34 -7.21 -19.63 -5.53
C ASN A 34 -6.70 -18.63 -4.51
N ASN A 35 -7.39 -18.44 -3.38
CA ASN A 35 -7.06 -17.38 -2.41
C ASN A 35 -5.70 -17.63 -1.74
N ILE A 36 -5.40 -18.87 -1.33
CA ILE A 36 -4.12 -19.23 -0.70
C ILE A 36 -2.97 -19.05 -1.70
N GLU A 37 -3.15 -19.52 -2.92
CA GLU A 37 -2.12 -19.39 -3.96
C GLU A 37 -1.89 -17.92 -4.31
N LYS A 38 -2.96 -17.13 -4.47
CA LYS A 38 -2.85 -15.71 -4.77
C LYS A 38 -2.19 -14.94 -3.63
N ALA A 39 -2.51 -15.26 -2.36
CA ALA A 39 -1.85 -14.66 -1.19
C ALA A 39 -0.36 -15.01 -1.15
N SER A 40 0.00 -16.27 -1.42
CA SER A 40 1.39 -16.72 -1.47
C SER A 40 2.19 -16.01 -2.57
N LEU A 41 1.59 -15.87 -3.76
CA LEU A 41 2.18 -15.12 -4.86
C LEU A 41 2.32 -13.63 -4.54
N PHE A 42 1.34 -13.05 -3.85
CA PHE A 42 1.42 -11.65 -3.40
C PHE A 42 2.60 -11.43 -2.46
N ILE A 43 2.75 -12.29 -1.44
CA ILE A 43 3.88 -12.23 -0.50
C ILE A 43 5.20 -12.36 -1.25
N PHE A 44 5.32 -13.36 -2.15
CA PHE A 44 6.51 -13.55 -2.98
C PHE A 44 6.84 -12.28 -3.78
N LEU A 45 5.87 -11.74 -4.52
CA LEU A 45 6.06 -10.55 -5.34
C LEU A 45 6.45 -9.33 -4.51
N ASN A 46 5.77 -9.09 -3.38
CA ASN A 46 6.10 -7.97 -2.49
C ASN A 46 7.52 -8.07 -1.91
N LYS A 47 7.97 -9.28 -1.55
CA LYS A 47 9.31 -9.51 -1.00
C LYS A 47 10.43 -9.48 -2.04
N THR A 48 10.10 -9.65 -3.33
CA THR A 48 11.09 -9.75 -4.42
C THR A 48 10.99 -8.60 -5.44
N CYS A 49 9.96 -7.77 -5.39
CA CYS A 49 9.82 -6.63 -6.28
C CYS A 49 10.66 -5.42 -5.83
N PHE A 50 10.81 -4.45 -6.70
CA PHE A 50 11.50 -3.19 -6.43
C PHE A 50 10.90 -2.47 -5.22
N ASN A 51 11.69 -2.28 -4.17
CA ASN A 51 11.35 -1.59 -2.92
C ASN A 51 10.11 -2.11 -2.18
N GLY A 52 9.67 -3.35 -2.42
CA GLY A 52 8.48 -3.90 -1.80
C GLY A 52 7.19 -3.15 -2.15
N LEU A 53 7.17 -2.44 -3.27
CA LEU A 53 6.05 -1.61 -3.69
C LEU A 53 4.86 -2.46 -4.13
N TYR A 54 3.64 -1.97 -3.86
CA TYR A 54 2.44 -2.43 -4.53
C TYR A 54 1.96 -1.36 -5.51
N ARG A 55 1.82 -1.73 -6.76
CA ARG A 55 1.30 -0.85 -7.82
C ARG A 55 0.64 -1.68 -8.89
N VAL A 56 -0.48 -1.17 -9.41
CA VAL A 56 -1.20 -1.78 -10.53
C VAL A 56 -1.22 -0.83 -11.73
N ASN A 57 -1.41 -1.39 -12.92
CA ASN A 57 -1.69 -0.64 -14.14
C ASN A 57 -3.20 -0.33 -14.26
N LYS A 58 -3.60 0.37 -15.32
CA LYS A 58 -5.02 0.69 -15.59
C LYS A 58 -5.95 -0.51 -15.78
N LYS A 59 -5.40 -1.73 -15.88
CA LYS A 59 -6.15 -2.99 -15.95
C LYS A 59 -6.25 -3.69 -14.60
N GLY A 60 -5.76 -3.06 -13.50
CA GLY A 60 -5.70 -3.67 -12.18
C GLY A 60 -4.59 -4.73 -12.03
N GLU A 61 -3.66 -4.84 -12.98
CA GLU A 61 -2.60 -5.83 -12.94
C GLU A 61 -1.38 -5.31 -12.19
N PHE A 62 -0.83 -6.11 -11.28
CA PHE A 62 0.43 -5.82 -10.60
C PHE A 62 1.57 -5.63 -11.61
N ASN A 63 2.24 -4.49 -11.58
CA ASN A 63 3.20 -4.10 -12.61
C ASN A 63 4.58 -3.65 -12.09
N VAL A 64 4.88 -3.86 -10.80
CA VAL A 64 6.19 -3.52 -10.26
C VAL A 64 7.27 -4.43 -10.85
N PRO A 65 8.46 -3.93 -11.21
CA PRO A 65 9.56 -4.75 -11.68
C PRO A 65 10.23 -5.53 -10.55
N MET A 66 11.03 -6.53 -10.89
CA MET A 66 11.87 -7.26 -9.93
C MET A 66 12.84 -6.30 -9.23
N GLY A 67 13.06 -6.51 -7.94
CA GLY A 67 14.09 -5.84 -7.15
C GLY A 67 15.45 -6.53 -7.26
N ALA A 68 16.49 -5.85 -6.76
CA ALA A 68 17.88 -6.35 -6.77
C ALA A 68 18.29 -6.98 -5.44
N TYR A 69 17.44 -7.83 -4.86
CA TYR A 69 17.72 -8.50 -3.59
C TYR A 69 18.53 -9.78 -3.82
N LYS A 70 19.66 -9.92 -3.11
CA LYS A 70 20.51 -11.13 -3.19
C LYS A 70 19.87 -12.30 -2.46
N ASN A 71 19.45 -12.11 -1.20
CA ASN A 71 18.85 -13.14 -0.35
C ASN A 71 17.59 -12.59 0.35
N PRO A 72 16.47 -12.42 -0.36
CA PRO A 72 15.24 -11.93 0.26
C PRO A 72 14.65 -13.02 1.18
N LYS A 73 14.29 -12.66 2.42
CA LYS A 73 13.46 -13.50 3.28
C LYS A 73 12.03 -13.39 2.78
N ILE A 74 11.58 -14.35 1.99
CA ILE A 74 10.27 -14.34 1.33
C ILE A 74 9.19 -14.84 2.29
N CYS A 75 9.43 -16.03 2.90
CA CYS A 75 8.52 -16.61 3.88
C CYS A 75 9.04 -16.37 5.30
N ASP A 76 8.47 -15.37 5.98
CA ASP A 76 8.68 -15.17 7.40
C ASP A 76 7.60 -15.92 8.19
N GLU A 77 7.81 -17.24 8.36
CA GLU A 77 6.81 -18.13 8.94
C GLU A 77 6.38 -17.70 10.35
N GLU A 78 7.34 -17.31 11.18
CA GLU A 78 7.07 -16.85 12.55
C GLU A 78 6.20 -15.59 12.55
N ASN A 79 6.57 -14.60 11.72
CA ASN A 79 5.79 -13.37 11.59
C ASN A 79 4.38 -13.64 11.04
N LEU A 80 4.26 -14.53 10.04
CA LEU A 80 2.96 -14.89 9.47
C LEU A 80 2.05 -15.56 10.52
N LYS A 81 2.60 -16.43 11.36
CA LYS A 81 1.87 -17.04 12.48
C LYS A 81 1.43 -16.00 13.51
N ASN A 82 2.32 -15.09 13.89
CA ASN A 82 2.03 -14.03 14.85
C ASN A 82 0.94 -13.07 14.32
N VAL A 83 1.03 -12.65 13.05
CA VAL A 83 0.00 -11.84 12.40
C VAL A 83 -1.34 -12.59 12.34
N SER A 84 -1.32 -13.87 11.96
CA SER A 84 -2.54 -14.70 11.93
C SER A 84 -3.21 -14.78 13.31
N MET A 85 -2.43 -14.96 14.38
CA MET A 85 -2.95 -14.97 15.76
C MET A 85 -3.51 -13.60 16.17
N ALA A 86 -2.81 -12.51 15.84
CA ALA A 86 -3.26 -11.16 16.14
C ALA A 86 -4.58 -10.80 15.42
N LEU A 87 -4.77 -11.30 14.22
CA LEU A 87 -5.96 -11.05 13.41
C LEU A 87 -7.14 -11.99 13.71
N LYS A 88 -6.97 -12.99 14.59
CA LYS A 88 -8.00 -14.01 14.84
C LYS A 88 -9.37 -13.45 15.24
N ASN A 89 -9.38 -12.32 15.97
CA ASN A 89 -10.61 -11.67 16.45
C ASN A 89 -10.88 -10.34 15.71
N VAL A 90 -10.23 -10.12 14.58
CA VAL A 90 -10.37 -8.90 13.78
C VAL A 90 -11.30 -9.18 12.60
N LYS A 91 -12.28 -8.32 12.40
CA LYS A 91 -13.14 -8.36 11.22
C LYS A 91 -12.46 -7.56 10.10
N ILE A 92 -12.03 -8.24 9.06
CA ILE A 92 -11.44 -7.63 7.86
C ILE A 92 -12.50 -7.58 6.78
N ILE A 93 -12.75 -6.38 6.23
CA ILE A 93 -13.78 -6.14 5.22
C ILE A 93 -13.12 -5.50 4.00
N TYR A 94 -13.38 -6.04 2.83
CA TYR A 94 -13.06 -5.40 1.55
C TYR A 94 -14.30 -4.67 1.06
N ALA A 95 -14.34 -3.35 1.26
CA ALA A 95 -15.47 -2.50 0.91
C ALA A 95 -15.02 -1.04 0.74
N ASP A 96 -15.94 -0.17 0.34
CA ASP A 96 -15.73 1.28 0.40
C ASP A 96 -15.64 1.73 1.87
N TYR A 97 -14.77 2.70 2.17
CA TYR A 97 -14.55 3.17 3.54
C TYR A 97 -15.85 3.68 4.21
N ARG A 98 -16.81 4.17 3.44
CA ARG A 98 -18.12 4.62 3.93
C ARG A 98 -18.93 3.52 4.61
N GLU A 99 -18.69 2.25 4.27
CA GLU A 99 -19.32 1.12 4.95
C GLU A 99 -18.91 1.03 6.43
N SER A 100 -17.78 1.64 6.79
CA SER A 100 -17.32 1.68 8.19
C SER A 100 -18.24 2.53 9.09
N GLU A 101 -19.02 3.46 8.54
CA GLU A 101 -19.95 4.30 9.29
C GLU A 101 -20.92 3.47 10.12
N SER A 102 -21.36 2.33 9.60
CA SER A 102 -22.27 1.42 10.29
C SER A 102 -21.70 0.76 11.56
N PHE A 103 -20.38 0.83 11.77
CA PHE A 103 -19.68 0.25 12.92
C PHE A 103 -19.23 1.31 13.93
N ILE A 104 -19.41 2.60 13.61
CA ILE A 104 -18.91 3.71 14.42
C ILE A 104 -19.99 4.13 15.42
N ASP A 105 -19.63 4.15 16.69
CA ASP A 105 -20.44 4.67 17.80
C ASP A 105 -19.62 5.64 18.66
N GLU A 106 -20.21 6.14 19.74
CA GLU A 106 -19.56 7.11 20.65
C GLU A 106 -18.31 6.55 21.37
N LYS A 107 -18.14 5.22 21.38
CA LYS A 107 -17.01 4.53 22.02
C LYS A 107 -15.97 4.05 21.02
N THR A 108 -16.20 4.27 19.73
CA THR A 108 -15.34 3.77 18.66
C THR A 108 -14.19 4.74 18.41
N PHE A 109 -12.96 4.23 18.48
CA PHE A 109 -11.79 4.92 17.94
C PHE A 109 -11.64 4.58 16.45
N VAL A 110 -11.64 5.60 15.60
CA VAL A 110 -11.49 5.44 14.15
C VAL A 110 -10.16 6.04 13.70
N TYR A 111 -9.34 5.23 13.03
CA TYR A 111 -8.13 5.69 12.35
C TYR A 111 -8.36 5.62 10.84
N ILE A 112 -8.24 6.76 10.16
CA ILE A 112 -8.43 6.88 8.71
C ILE A 112 -7.08 7.25 8.09
N ASP A 113 -6.58 6.41 7.19
CA ASP A 113 -5.34 6.64 6.42
C ASP A 113 -5.70 6.70 4.92
N PRO A 114 -6.15 7.85 4.42
CA PRO A 114 -6.55 7.99 3.03
C PRO A 114 -5.33 8.00 2.11
N PRO A 115 -5.48 7.65 0.82
CA PRO A 115 -4.43 7.81 -0.17
C PRO A 115 -3.91 9.26 -0.20
N TYR A 116 -2.59 9.39 -0.22
CA TYR A 116 -1.97 10.72 -0.30
C TYR A 116 -2.34 11.43 -1.59
N ARG A 117 -2.61 12.72 -1.47
CA ARG A 117 -2.84 13.58 -2.62
C ARG A 117 -1.56 13.67 -3.46
N PRO A 118 -1.62 13.45 -4.80
CA PRO A 118 -0.44 13.56 -5.65
C PRO A 118 0.12 14.98 -5.63
N LEU A 119 1.42 15.13 -5.38
CA LEU A 119 2.11 16.44 -5.38
C LEU A 119 2.23 17.05 -6.77
N ASN A 120 2.11 16.22 -7.82
CA ASN A 120 2.13 16.64 -9.21
C ASN A 120 1.37 15.63 -10.09
N THR A 121 1.01 16.04 -11.30
CA THR A 121 0.25 15.23 -12.26
C THR A 121 1.00 13.97 -12.74
N SER A 122 2.30 13.87 -12.51
CA SER A 122 3.14 12.72 -12.89
C SER A 122 3.40 11.74 -11.74
N SER A 123 2.97 12.05 -10.51
CA SER A 123 3.15 11.13 -9.38
C SER A 123 2.06 10.06 -9.38
N SER A 124 2.44 8.82 -9.71
CA SER A 124 1.55 7.65 -9.76
C SER A 124 1.36 6.96 -8.40
N PHE A 125 1.49 7.69 -7.29
CA PHE A 125 1.35 7.13 -5.94
C PHE A 125 -0.08 6.70 -5.58
N THR A 126 -1.05 7.02 -6.41
CA THR A 126 -2.48 6.66 -6.24
C THR A 126 -2.88 5.41 -7.02
N SER A 127 -1.96 4.75 -7.75
CA SER A 127 -2.25 3.59 -8.59
C SER A 127 -2.32 2.28 -7.76
N TYR A 128 -3.10 2.29 -6.68
CA TYR A 128 -3.39 1.10 -5.88
C TYR A 128 -4.59 0.30 -6.41
N THR A 129 -5.45 0.94 -7.20
CA THR A 129 -6.66 0.36 -7.79
C THR A 129 -6.79 0.77 -9.27
N GLU A 130 -7.68 0.11 -10.01
CA GLU A 130 -8.02 0.46 -11.40
C GLU A 130 -8.56 1.88 -11.53
N ASN A 131 -9.33 2.31 -10.52
CA ASN A 131 -9.87 3.65 -10.42
C ASN A 131 -8.88 4.49 -9.61
N ASP A 132 -8.15 5.38 -10.27
CA ASP A 132 -7.37 6.38 -9.57
C ASP A 132 -8.28 7.15 -8.61
N PHE A 133 -7.82 7.39 -7.39
CA PHE A 133 -8.52 8.25 -6.45
C PHE A 133 -8.53 9.66 -7.05
N SER A 134 -9.58 9.97 -7.83
CA SER A 134 -9.74 11.26 -8.47
C SER A 134 -10.36 12.22 -7.47
N ASN A 135 -9.55 13.10 -6.91
CA ASN A 135 -10.09 14.32 -6.34
C ASN A 135 -10.54 15.22 -7.49
N SER A 136 -11.83 15.50 -7.55
CA SER A 136 -12.43 16.54 -8.39
C SER A 136 -12.05 17.96 -7.93
N ASP A 137 -11.00 18.12 -7.14
CA ASP A 137 -10.65 19.38 -6.48
C ASP A 137 -9.33 20.01 -6.97
N PRO A 138 -9.28 21.36 -6.96
CA PRO A 138 -8.34 22.14 -7.75
C PRO A 138 -6.88 22.06 -7.26
N LYS A 139 -6.06 22.27 -8.19
CA LYS A 139 -4.62 22.35 -8.42
C LYS A 139 -3.66 22.87 -7.33
N ASN A 140 -3.98 22.89 -6.04
CA ASN A 140 -3.05 23.29 -5.01
C ASN A 140 -2.64 22.10 -4.14
N ASN A 141 -1.41 21.63 -4.35
CA ASN A 141 -0.84 20.43 -3.74
C ASN A 141 0.08 20.75 -2.54
N ASN A 142 -0.04 21.92 -1.97
CA ASN A 142 0.79 22.30 -0.85
C ASN A 142 0.04 22.01 0.45
N ILE A 143 0.64 21.20 1.35
CA ILE A 143 0.12 20.98 2.71
C ILE A 143 0.11 22.29 3.50
N ASP A 144 0.86 23.28 3.02
CA ASP A 144 0.91 24.65 3.56
C ASP A 144 -0.16 25.57 2.94
N ASP A 145 -1.02 25.05 2.01
CA ASP A 145 -2.20 25.81 1.59
C ASP A 145 -3.29 25.72 2.67
N ASN A 146 -4.13 26.73 2.76
CA ASN A 146 -5.21 26.80 3.75
C ASN A 146 -6.36 25.83 3.46
N PHE A 147 -6.26 24.97 2.46
CA PHE A 147 -7.35 24.06 2.06
C PHE A 147 -7.77 23.12 3.21
N PHE A 148 -6.79 22.46 3.83
CA PHE A 148 -7.07 21.54 4.93
C PHE A 148 -7.50 22.28 6.20
N ASP A 149 -6.97 23.50 6.43
CA ASP A 149 -7.36 24.34 7.56
C ASP A 149 -8.83 24.78 7.44
N GLU A 150 -9.27 25.12 6.25
CA GLU A 150 -10.67 25.46 5.97
C GLU A 150 -11.58 24.23 6.06
N LEU A 151 -11.18 23.10 5.43
CA LEU A 151 -11.96 21.87 5.38
C LEU A 151 -12.19 21.31 6.78
N TYR A 152 -11.16 21.31 7.63
CA TYR A 152 -11.18 20.72 8.95
C TYR A 152 -11.18 21.75 10.08
N LYS A 153 -11.65 22.98 9.83
CA LYS A 153 -11.67 24.09 10.80
C LYS A 153 -12.36 23.77 12.14
N ASN A 154 -13.27 22.80 12.15
CA ASN A 154 -13.99 22.35 13.35
C ASN A 154 -13.28 21.24 14.14
N TYR A 155 -12.11 20.81 13.68
CA TYR A 155 -11.32 19.73 14.24
C TYR A 155 -9.96 20.24 14.74
N ASN A 156 -9.26 19.44 15.53
CA ASN A 156 -7.91 19.77 15.95
C ASN A 156 -6.93 19.36 14.84
N ILE A 157 -6.24 20.33 14.26
CA ILE A 157 -5.26 20.11 13.20
C ILE A 157 -3.86 20.23 13.79
N ASN A 158 -3.13 19.12 13.81
CA ASN A 158 -1.75 19.07 14.27
C ASN A 158 -0.81 18.83 13.08
N ARG A 159 0.22 19.66 12.95
CA ARG A 159 1.27 19.48 11.97
C ARG A 159 2.44 18.74 12.59
N VAL A 160 2.68 17.51 12.15
CA VAL A 160 3.76 16.65 12.65
C VAL A 160 4.83 16.51 11.57
N LYS A 161 6.09 16.53 11.99
CA LYS A 161 7.21 16.28 11.08
C LYS A 161 7.39 14.79 10.90
N ALA A 162 7.28 14.31 9.67
CA ALA A 162 7.57 12.94 9.27
C ALA A 162 8.78 12.90 8.33
N THR A 163 9.57 11.85 8.42
CA THR A 163 10.74 11.66 7.55
C THR A 163 10.33 10.88 6.31
N ARG A 164 10.46 11.50 5.14
CA ARG A 164 10.20 10.83 3.87
C ARG A 164 11.48 10.15 3.38
N MET A 165 11.55 8.82 3.51
CA MET A 165 12.72 8.03 3.08
C MET A 165 12.71 7.69 1.59
N LEU A 166 11.56 7.70 0.92
CA LEU A 166 11.37 7.30 -0.47
C LEU A 166 11.33 8.53 -1.39
N ASN A 167 12.45 8.86 -1.98
CA ASN A 167 12.53 9.78 -3.12
C ASN A 167 13.67 9.31 -4.02
N SER A 168 13.46 9.29 -5.33
CA SER A 168 14.49 8.97 -6.32
C SER A 168 15.67 9.96 -6.26
N ASN A 169 15.42 11.22 -5.91
CA ASN A 169 16.44 12.21 -5.64
C ASN A 169 16.74 12.27 -4.14
N ALA A 170 17.97 11.87 -3.76
CA ALA A 170 18.39 11.85 -2.36
C ALA A 170 18.35 13.22 -1.67
N SER A 171 18.56 14.32 -2.40
CA SER A 171 18.49 15.69 -1.87
C SER A 171 17.07 16.13 -1.47
N LEU A 172 16.06 15.43 -1.96
CA LEU A 172 14.64 15.68 -1.64
C LEU A 172 14.13 14.73 -0.53
N ARG A 173 15.01 13.97 0.11
CA ARG A 173 14.70 13.17 1.29
C ARG A 173 14.86 14.05 2.51
N GLY A 174 13.76 14.48 3.10
CA GLY A 174 13.79 15.37 4.26
C GLY A 174 12.52 15.23 5.08
N ALA A 175 12.48 15.98 6.19
CA ALA A 175 11.26 16.06 6.98
C ALA A 175 10.18 16.81 6.17
N ILE A 176 9.01 16.20 6.09
CA ILE A 176 7.80 16.81 5.54
C ILE A 176 6.82 17.04 6.68
N ASN A 177 5.93 18.00 6.51
CA ASN A 177 4.79 18.15 7.42
C ASN A 177 3.70 17.17 6.99
N GLU A 178 3.19 16.41 7.97
CA GLU A 178 1.98 15.61 7.83
C GLU A 178 0.90 16.19 8.73
N LEU A 179 -0.36 16.03 8.34
CA LEU A 179 -1.49 16.52 9.12
C LEU A 179 -2.08 15.37 9.94
N LEU A 180 -2.13 15.58 11.26
CA LEU A 180 -2.90 14.74 12.17
C LEU A 180 -4.15 15.52 12.58
N ILE A 181 -5.31 15.08 12.07
CA ILE A 181 -6.59 15.71 12.31
C ILE A 181 -7.37 14.85 13.27
N THR A 182 -7.80 15.44 14.41
CA THR A 182 -8.54 14.72 15.45
C THR A 182 -9.82 15.43 15.83
N ASN A 183 -10.86 14.67 16.19
CA ASN A 183 -12.12 15.18 16.74
C ASN A 183 -12.12 15.22 18.27
N TYR A 184 -10.98 14.91 18.89
CA TYR A 184 -10.75 14.96 20.35
C TYR A 184 -9.50 15.78 20.66
N LYS A 185 -9.36 16.22 21.92
CA LYS A 185 -8.20 16.96 22.45
C LYS A 185 -7.15 16.00 23.00
#